data_99618f4be3e09db0efe24ce582f77de8
#
_entry.id   99618f4be3e09db0efe24ce582f77de8
#
_cell.length_a   1.000
_cell.length_b   1.000
_cell.length_c   1.000
_cell.angle_alpha   90.00
_cell.angle_beta   90.00
_cell.angle_gamma   90.00
#
_symmetry.space_group_name_H-M   'P 1'
#
loop_
_entity.id
_entity.type
_entity.pdbx_description
1 polymer ?
#
loop_
_entity_poly.entity_id
_entity_poly.type
_entity_poly.pdbx_seq_one_letter_code
_entity_poly.pdbx_strand_id
1 'polypeptide(L)'
;MKKIIMIMAVATALFSCGQKQDAAATSTEASADSLGGTFSSTDEKSQTIHNLIKASFANDTTYKWDEIADNIAVYFPSDTIPDIKGKKAYLEDFAMNGKLWGDPRFTFLRVITLKMNNGETWTNIWGTWHTKGKFTGKEIVMNIHQALKWENDKIAQEIHFYDTKFAMDEYAAMQAAEKK
;
A
#
# COMPACT_ATOMS: atom_id res chain seq x y z
N MET A 1 0.24 -75.15 44.21
CA MET A 1 -0.40 -74.09 43.33
C MET A 1 0.73 -73.31 42.73
N LYS A 2 1.14 -73.70 41.53
CA LYS A 2 2.27 -73.02 40.80
C LYS A 2 1.74 -71.97 39.83
N LYS A 3 2.07 -70.71 40.08
CA LYS A 3 1.75 -69.61 39.15
C LYS A 3 2.87 -69.53 38.10
N ILE A 4 2.53 -69.83 36.85
CA ILE A 4 3.41 -69.69 35.72
C ILE A 4 3.23 -68.28 35.24
N ILE A 5 4.31 -67.45 35.28
CA ILE A 5 4.36 -66.11 34.71
C ILE A 5 4.88 -66.25 33.27
N MET A 6 4.04 -65.97 32.30
CA MET A 6 4.37 -66.06 30.91
C MET A 6 4.90 -64.66 30.50
N ILE A 7 6.20 -64.53 30.25
CA ILE A 7 6.84 -63.31 29.74
C ILE A 7 6.67 -63.35 28.23
N MET A 8 5.87 -62.42 27.72
CA MET A 8 5.66 -62.25 26.29
C MET A 8 6.70 -61.23 25.79
N ALA A 9 7.75 -61.74 25.15
CA ALA A 9 8.74 -60.88 24.47
C ALA A 9 8.16 -60.42 23.17
N VAL A 10 7.85 -59.08 23.08
CA VAL A 10 7.45 -58.45 21.85
C VAL A 10 8.73 -58.03 21.11
N ALA A 11 9.08 -58.78 20.07
CA ALA A 11 10.13 -58.43 19.14
C ALA A 11 9.57 -57.39 18.15
N THR A 12 9.91 -56.13 18.35
CA THR A 12 9.65 -55.09 17.33
C THR A 12 10.68 -55.19 16.22
N ALA A 13 10.30 -55.84 15.13
CA ALA A 13 11.06 -55.81 13.89
C ALA A 13 10.92 -54.42 13.25
N LEU A 14 12.00 -53.66 13.32
CA LEU A 14 12.11 -52.42 12.54
C LEU A 14 12.35 -52.81 11.06
N PHE A 15 11.29 -52.89 10.28
CA PHE A 15 11.40 -52.92 8.82
C PHE A 15 11.76 -51.51 8.35
N SER A 16 13.06 -51.26 8.23
CA SER A 16 13.60 -50.18 7.44
C SER A 16 13.33 -50.46 5.96
N CYS A 17 12.21 -50.04 5.46
CA CYS A 17 11.93 -50.04 4.03
C CYS A 17 12.76 -48.94 3.40
N GLY A 18 13.98 -49.28 2.99
CA GLY A 18 14.76 -48.45 2.07
C GLY A 18 14.13 -48.51 0.68
N GLN A 19 13.02 -47.81 0.50
CA GLN A 19 12.53 -47.45 -0.83
C GLN A 19 13.46 -46.37 -1.37
N LYS A 20 14.37 -46.73 -2.30
CA LYS A 20 14.88 -45.83 -3.28
C LYS A 20 13.65 -45.37 -4.09
N GLN A 21 13.08 -44.28 -3.66
CA GLN A 21 12.14 -43.51 -4.46
C GLN A 21 12.99 -42.87 -5.53
N ASP A 22 13.09 -43.50 -6.70
CA ASP A 22 13.42 -42.79 -7.92
C ASP A 22 12.36 -41.72 -8.08
N ALA A 23 12.63 -40.58 -7.48
CA ALA A 23 11.88 -39.36 -7.74
C ALA A 23 12.13 -39.04 -9.22
N ALA A 24 11.32 -39.61 -10.10
CA ALA A 24 11.02 -38.92 -11.34
C ALA A 24 10.57 -37.51 -10.91
N ALA A 25 11.51 -36.59 -11.00
CA ALA A 25 11.21 -35.20 -10.90
C ALA A 25 10.28 -34.90 -12.08
N THR A 26 9.00 -35.13 -11.89
CA THR A 26 7.97 -34.44 -12.63
C THR A 26 8.17 -32.99 -12.19
N SER A 27 8.98 -32.25 -12.94
CA SER A 27 8.93 -30.78 -12.91
C SER A 27 7.53 -30.43 -13.39
N THR A 28 6.58 -30.45 -12.45
CA THR A 28 5.41 -29.59 -12.57
C THR A 28 6.05 -28.21 -12.58
N GLU A 29 6.19 -27.61 -13.77
CA GLU A 29 6.35 -26.17 -13.87
C GLU A 29 5.16 -25.61 -13.08
N ALA A 30 5.42 -25.25 -11.82
CA ALA A 30 4.50 -24.45 -11.05
C ALA A 30 4.28 -23.22 -11.91
N SER A 31 3.08 -23.06 -12.45
CA SER A 31 2.73 -21.86 -13.21
C SER A 31 3.14 -20.71 -12.30
N ALA A 32 4.10 -19.91 -12.75
CA ALA A 32 4.65 -18.85 -11.90
C ALA A 32 3.46 -18.01 -11.45
N ASP A 33 3.28 -17.90 -10.12
CA ASP A 33 2.22 -17.08 -9.56
C ASP A 33 2.37 -15.66 -10.11
N SER A 34 1.47 -15.27 -11.00
CA SER A 34 1.52 -13.99 -11.72
C SER A 34 1.41 -12.81 -10.75
N LEU A 35 0.77 -13.01 -9.59
CA LEU A 35 0.64 -12.01 -8.53
C LEU A 35 1.75 -12.09 -7.48
N GLY A 36 2.56 -13.15 -7.50
CA GLY A 36 3.81 -13.22 -6.74
C GLY A 36 4.80 -12.18 -7.25
N GLY A 37 5.89 -11.99 -6.55
CA GLY A 37 6.92 -11.04 -6.95
C GLY A 37 7.91 -10.71 -5.84
N THR A 38 8.56 -9.58 -5.95
CA THR A 38 9.48 -9.04 -4.95
C THR A 38 8.95 -7.74 -4.36
N PHE A 39 9.31 -7.45 -3.12
CA PHE A 39 9.00 -6.17 -2.49
C PHE A 39 10.25 -5.54 -1.88
N SER A 40 10.27 -4.21 -1.83
CA SER A 40 11.36 -3.42 -1.25
C SER A 40 10.81 -2.14 -0.64
N SER A 41 11.41 -1.69 0.47
CA SER A 41 11.15 -0.38 1.09
C SER A 41 12.28 0.62 0.84
N THR A 42 13.33 0.20 0.13
CA THR A 42 14.55 1.00 -0.08
C THR A 42 14.88 1.21 -1.56
N ASP A 43 14.03 0.71 -2.47
CA ASP A 43 14.19 0.92 -3.91
C ASP A 43 13.89 2.37 -4.32
N GLU A 44 14.23 2.70 -5.56
CA GLU A 44 14.08 4.04 -6.11
C GLU A 44 12.64 4.56 -6.04
N LYS A 45 11.63 3.71 -6.34
CA LYS A 45 10.22 4.11 -6.32
C LYS A 45 9.74 4.39 -4.90
N SER A 46 10.13 3.57 -3.93
CA SER A 46 9.85 3.84 -2.51
C SER A 46 10.49 5.16 -2.06
N GLN A 47 11.73 5.46 -2.47
CA GLN A 47 12.39 6.73 -2.16
C GLN A 47 11.70 7.92 -2.84
N THR A 48 11.26 7.76 -4.09
CA THR A 48 10.49 8.79 -4.81
C THR A 48 9.22 9.14 -4.05
N ILE A 49 8.48 8.15 -3.54
CA ILE A 49 7.29 8.40 -2.72
C ILE A 49 7.63 9.13 -1.41
N HIS A 50 8.72 8.78 -0.73
CA HIS A 50 9.14 9.53 0.45
C HIS A 50 9.44 11.00 0.13
N ASN A 51 10.08 11.29 -1.01
CA ASN A 51 10.36 12.67 -1.44
C ASN A 51 9.07 13.42 -1.80
N LEU A 52 8.12 12.75 -2.48
CA LEU A 52 6.82 13.31 -2.82
C LEU A 52 6.03 13.68 -1.57
N ILE A 53 5.95 12.78 -0.57
CA ILE A 53 5.31 13.05 0.72
C ILE A 53 5.97 14.24 1.42
N LYS A 54 7.29 14.30 1.43
CA LYS A 54 8.03 15.41 2.05
C LYS A 54 7.74 16.75 1.37
N ALA A 55 7.78 16.79 0.03
CA ALA A 55 7.46 17.99 -0.75
C ALA A 55 6.01 18.42 -0.52
N SER A 56 5.10 17.44 -0.49
CA SER A 56 3.69 17.63 -0.20
C SER A 56 3.46 18.30 1.16
N PHE A 57 4.03 17.77 2.21
CA PHE A 57 3.86 18.29 3.57
C PHE A 57 4.53 19.66 3.77
N ALA A 58 5.62 19.92 3.05
CA ALA A 58 6.26 21.23 3.01
C ALA A 58 5.49 22.27 2.19
N ASN A 59 4.45 21.84 1.46
CA ASN A 59 3.75 22.66 0.46
C ASN A 59 4.75 23.29 -0.54
N ASP A 60 5.72 22.48 -1.00
CA ASP A 60 6.81 22.91 -1.87
C ASP A 60 6.31 23.20 -3.29
N THR A 61 6.09 24.46 -3.60
CA THR A 61 5.63 24.92 -4.92
C THR A 61 6.70 24.82 -6.01
N THR A 62 7.95 24.50 -5.65
CA THR A 62 9.07 24.32 -6.61
C THR A 62 9.24 22.89 -7.06
N TYR A 63 8.58 21.95 -6.40
CA TYR A 63 8.60 20.53 -6.76
C TYR A 63 7.98 20.30 -8.14
N LYS A 64 8.66 19.54 -8.99
CA LYS A 64 8.28 19.46 -10.42
C LYS A 64 7.19 18.44 -10.73
N TRP A 65 6.94 17.47 -9.82
CA TRP A 65 5.95 16.41 -10.00
C TRP A 65 6.15 15.59 -11.29
N ASP A 66 7.41 15.38 -11.67
CA ASP A 66 7.76 14.69 -12.92
C ASP A 66 7.39 13.20 -12.88
N GLU A 67 7.29 12.63 -11.68
CA GLU A 67 6.84 11.25 -11.43
C GLU A 67 5.34 11.03 -11.62
N ILE A 68 4.54 12.08 -11.75
CA ILE A 68 3.10 11.96 -12.00
C ILE A 68 2.84 11.88 -13.50
N ALA A 69 2.11 10.84 -13.94
CA ALA A 69 1.72 10.68 -15.33
C ALA A 69 0.68 11.72 -15.76
N ASP A 70 0.72 12.12 -17.03
CA ASP A 70 -0.24 13.10 -17.56
C ASP A 70 -1.69 12.57 -17.55
N ASN A 71 -1.85 11.24 -17.60
CA ASN A 71 -3.13 10.54 -17.57
C ASN A 71 -3.47 9.93 -16.20
N ILE A 72 -2.85 10.38 -15.12
CA ILE A 72 -3.12 9.84 -13.77
C ILE A 72 -4.61 9.77 -13.46
N ALA A 73 -5.02 8.69 -12.81
CA ALA A 73 -6.38 8.46 -12.33
C ALA A 73 -6.36 8.18 -10.82
N VAL A 74 -7.16 8.93 -10.04
CA VAL A 74 -7.26 8.76 -8.59
C VAL A 74 -8.65 8.26 -8.23
N TYR A 75 -8.71 7.24 -7.37
CA TYR A 75 -9.93 6.61 -6.89
C TYR A 75 -10.04 6.77 -5.37
N PHE A 76 -11.18 7.22 -4.88
CA PHE A 76 -11.52 7.23 -3.47
C PHE A 76 -12.32 5.99 -3.05
N PRO A 77 -12.49 5.69 -1.75
CA PRO A 77 -12.88 4.35 -1.27
C PRO A 77 -14.19 3.78 -1.78
N SER A 78 -15.13 4.58 -2.23
CA SER A 78 -16.45 4.13 -2.68
C SER A 78 -16.62 4.09 -4.19
N ASP A 79 -15.60 4.51 -4.96
CA ASP A 79 -15.77 4.79 -6.36
C ASP A 79 -15.11 3.74 -7.27
N THR A 80 -15.83 3.34 -8.30
CA THR A 80 -15.34 2.49 -9.40
C THR A 80 -14.92 3.31 -10.61
N ILE A 81 -15.19 4.61 -10.59
CA ILE A 81 -14.82 5.60 -11.60
C ILE A 81 -13.84 6.56 -10.95
N PRO A 82 -12.72 6.94 -11.60
CA PRO A 82 -11.78 7.86 -11.00
C PRO A 82 -12.40 9.25 -10.80
N ASP A 83 -12.24 9.78 -9.58
CA ASP A 83 -12.69 11.11 -9.17
C ASP A 83 -11.82 12.20 -9.78
N ILE A 84 -10.50 11.94 -9.89
CA ILE A 84 -9.52 12.85 -10.47
C ILE A 84 -8.93 12.19 -11.71
N LYS A 85 -8.91 12.92 -12.82
CA LYS A 85 -8.35 12.46 -14.09
C LYS A 85 -7.38 13.49 -14.66
N GLY A 86 -6.15 13.05 -14.87
CA GLY A 86 -5.09 13.84 -15.49
C GLY A 86 -4.32 14.70 -14.48
N LYS A 87 -3.05 14.93 -14.83
CA LYS A 87 -2.06 15.61 -13.97
C LYS A 87 -2.51 17.01 -13.54
N LYS A 88 -3.18 17.76 -14.41
CA LYS A 88 -3.67 19.11 -14.06
C LYS A 88 -4.67 19.06 -12.89
N ALA A 89 -5.70 18.21 -12.99
CA ALA A 89 -6.70 18.06 -11.93
C ALA A 89 -6.07 17.51 -10.64
N TYR A 90 -5.10 16.59 -10.75
CA TYR A 90 -4.32 16.09 -9.62
C TYR A 90 -3.59 17.21 -8.87
N LEU A 91 -2.92 18.10 -9.58
CA LEU A 91 -2.19 19.24 -8.98
C LEU A 91 -3.14 20.29 -8.40
N GLU A 92 -4.31 20.48 -8.98
CA GLU A 92 -5.37 21.35 -8.44
C GLU A 92 -5.91 20.81 -7.10
N ASP A 93 -6.19 19.49 -7.02
CA ASP A 93 -6.58 18.83 -5.77
C ASP A 93 -5.47 18.91 -4.72
N PHE A 94 -4.23 18.67 -5.14
CA PHE A 94 -3.08 18.81 -4.28
C PHE A 94 -2.96 20.22 -3.68
N ALA A 95 -3.11 21.27 -4.51
CA ALA A 95 -3.10 22.65 -4.05
C ALA A 95 -4.28 22.95 -3.09
N MET A 96 -5.44 22.33 -3.32
CA MET A 96 -6.59 22.41 -2.42
C MET A 96 -6.27 21.79 -1.06
N ASN A 97 -5.65 20.62 -1.02
CA ASN A 97 -5.21 19.97 0.22
C ASN A 97 -4.29 20.89 1.02
N GLY A 98 -3.36 21.62 0.37
CA GLY A 98 -2.52 22.62 1.01
C GLY A 98 -3.29 23.78 1.66
N LYS A 99 -4.49 24.12 1.15
CA LYS A 99 -5.36 25.13 1.77
C LYS A 99 -6.13 24.60 2.98
N LEU A 100 -6.53 23.33 2.95
CA LEU A 100 -7.39 22.74 3.97
C LEU A 100 -6.62 22.33 5.24
N TRP A 101 -5.38 21.85 5.08
CA TRP A 101 -4.67 21.16 6.14
C TRP A 101 -3.51 21.97 6.71
N GLY A 102 -3.40 21.97 8.04
CA GLY A 102 -2.27 22.53 8.79
C GLY A 102 -1.45 21.42 9.46
N ASP A 103 -0.12 21.61 9.52
CA ASP A 103 0.82 20.72 10.20
C ASP A 103 0.68 19.23 9.87
N PRO A 104 0.60 18.85 8.58
CA PRO A 104 0.48 17.45 8.20
C PRO A 104 1.76 16.69 8.57
N ARG A 105 1.60 15.54 9.20
CA ARG A 105 2.72 14.64 9.55
C ARG A 105 2.27 13.20 9.65
N PHE A 106 3.21 12.29 9.49
CA PHE A 106 3.01 10.88 9.84
C PHE A 106 3.70 10.58 11.17
N THR A 107 2.99 9.91 12.08
CA THR A 107 3.58 9.31 13.30
C THR A 107 4.00 7.87 13.08
N PHE A 108 3.40 7.22 12.08
CA PHE A 108 3.82 5.95 11.51
C PHE A 108 3.77 6.09 9.99
N LEU A 109 4.79 5.63 9.29
CA LEU A 109 4.85 5.60 7.83
C LEU A 109 5.61 4.37 7.37
N ARG A 110 5.01 3.61 6.46
CA ARG A 110 5.66 2.52 5.74
C ARG A 110 5.34 2.65 4.25
N VAL A 111 6.39 2.66 3.45
CA VAL A 111 6.32 2.70 1.99
C VAL A 111 6.98 1.44 1.46
N ILE A 112 6.30 0.66 0.65
CA ILE A 112 6.79 -0.59 0.09
C ILE A 112 6.42 -0.66 -1.38
N THR A 113 7.40 -0.86 -2.25
CA THR A 113 7.19 -1.13 -3.67
C THR A 113 7.16 -2.63 -3.92
N LEU A 114 6.15 -3.09 -4.64
CA LEU A 114 5.98 -4.45 -5.14
C LEU A 114 6.24 -4.47 -6.63
N LYS A 115 7.12 -5.37 -7.07
CA LYS A 115 7.34 -5.69 -8.49
C LYS A 115 6.79 -7.08 -8.73
N MET A 116 5.65 -7.17 -9.41
CA MET A 116 4.92 -8.40 -9.61
C MET A 116 5.44 -9.19 -10.81
N ASN A 117 5.26 -10.50 -10.79
CA ASN A 117 5.69 -11.39 -11.87
C ASN A 117 4.92 -11.15 -13.19
N ASN A 118 3.72 -10.54 -13.12
CA ASN A 118 2.97 -10.10 -14.30
C ASN A 118 3.50 -8.79 -14.92
N GLY A 119 4.57 -8.21 -14.37
CA GLY A 119 5.19 -6.97 -14.84
C GLY A 119 4.61 -5.69 -14.19
N GLU A 120 3.54 -5.78 -13.42
CA GLU A 120 3.02 -4.62 -12.71
C GLU A 120 3.96 -4.18 -11.58
N THR A 121 4.00 -2.88 -11.36
CA THR A 121 4.72 -2.29 -10.22
C THR A 121 3.77 -1.40 -9.44
N TRP A 122 3.69 -1.65 -8.14
CA TRP A 122 2.85 -0.92 -7.21
C TRP A 122 3.66 -0.45 -6.00
N THR A 123 3.45 0.78 -5.57
CA THR A 123 3.96 1.25 -4.27
C THR A 123 2.78 1.44 -3.32
N ASN A 124 2.86 0.82 -2.16
CA ASN A 124 1.85 0.93 -1.12
C ASN A 124 2.37 1.80 0.02
N ILE A 125 1.50 2.65 0.53
CA ILE A 125 1.73 3.53 1.67
C ILE A 125 0.77 3.12 2.77
N TRP A 126 1.29 2.81 3.95
CA TRP A 126 0.53 2.67 5.19
C TRP A 126 1.02 3.73 6.15
N GLY A 127 0.12 4.48 6.74
CA GLY A 127 0.52 5.54 7.66
C GLY A 127 -0.55 5.89 8.67
N THR A 128 -0.12 6.45 9.81
CA THR A 128 -0.98 7.18 10.72
C THR A 128 -0.75 8.67 10.48
N TRP A 129 -1.70 9.29 9.81
CA TRP A 129 -1.64 10.69 9.42
C TRP A 129 -2.25 11.57 10.51
N HIS A 130 -1.55 12.64 10.84
CA HIS A 130 -1.99 13.68 11.74
C HIS A 130 -2.02 15.01 11.00
N THR A 131 -3.06 15.77 11.23
CA THR A 131 -3.20 17.13 10.69
C THR A 131 -4.22 17.91 11.50
N LYS A 132 -4.34 19.20 11.18
CA LYS A 132 -5.36 20.08 11.72
C LYS A 132 -6.13 20.74 10.59
N GLY A 133 -7.46 20.69 10.64
CA GLY A 133 -8.30 21.44 9.73
C GLY A 133 -8.12 22.95 9.93
N LYS A 134 -7.81 23.71 8.88
CA LYS A 134 -7.57 25.16 8.97
C LYS A 134 -8.85 25.98 9.18
N PHE A 135 -9.99 25.44 8.75
CA PHE A 135 -11.29 26.11 8.84
C PHE A 135 -12.12 25.61 10.02
N THR A 136 -12.09 24.30 10.30
CA THR A 136 -12.80 23.75 11.46
C THR A 136 -12.00 23.82 12.75
N GLY A 137 -10.66 23.94 12.67
CA GLY A 137 -9.76 23.86 13.83
C GLY A 137 -9.64 22.47 14.45
N LYS A 138 -10.26 21.43 13.86
CA LYS A 138 -10.28 20.06 14.40
C LYS A 138 -8.93 19.37 14.16
N GLU A 139 -8.43 18.71 15.21
CA GLU A 139 -7.32 17.76 15.09
C GLU A 139 -7.84 16.46 14.46
N ILE A 140 -7.10 15.95 13.47
CA ILE A 140 -7.44 14.74 12.73
C ILE A 140 -6.29 13.76 12.89
N VAL A 141 -6.63 12.54 13.31
CA VAL A 141 -5.71 11.40 13.39
C VAL A 141 -6.39 10.23 12.71
N MET A 142 -5.79 9.70 11.66
CA MET A 142 -6.35 8.56 10.98
C MET A 142 -5.30 7.65 10.37
N ASN A 143 -5.65 6.38 10.24
CA ASN A 143 -4.87 5.44 9.46
C ASN A 143 -5.24 5.57 7.99
N ILE A 144 -4.24 5.61 7.15
CA ILE A 144 -4.39 5.63 5.70
C ILE A 144 -3.71 4.42 5.06
N HIS A 145 -4.27 3.99 3.96
CA HIS A 145 -3.59 3.15 2.99
C HIS A 145 -3.81 3.76 1.60
N GLN A 146 -2.74 3.84 0.83
CA GLN A 146 -2.77 4.25 -0.58
C GLN A 146 -1.98 3.25 -1.40
N ALA A 147 -2.49 2.90 -2.57
CA ALA A 147 -1.82 2.06 -3.55
C ALA A 147 -1.59 2.86 -4.83
N LEU A 148 -0.34 2.94 -5.26
CA LEU A 148 0.11 3.70 -6.42
C LEU A 148 0.65 2.77 -7.49
N LYS A 149 0.03 2.76 -8.67
CA LYS A 149 0.47 1.98 -9.82
C LYS A 149 1.44 2.79 -10.66
N TRP A 150 2.54 2.14 -11.06
CA TRP A 150 3.54 2.72 -11.93
C TRP A 150 3.36 2.23 -13.37
N GLU A 151 3.43 3.14 -14.32
CA GLU A 151 3.47 2.87 -15.75
C GLU A 151 4.52 3.79 -16.39
N ASN A 152 5.47 3.24 -17.15
CA ASN A 152 6.56 4.00 -17.77
C ASN A 152 7.29 4.92 -16.78
N ASP A 153 7.63 4.39 -15.59
CA ASP A 153 8.28 5.07 -14.48
C ASP A 153 7.53 6.29 -13.92
N LYS A 154 6.23 6.39 -14.20
CA LYS A 154 5.35 7.42 -13.64
C LYS A 154 4.19 6.79 -12.89
N ILE A 155 3.69 7.50 -11.89
CA ILE A 155 2.48 7.13 -11.16
C ILE A 155 1.29 7.43 -12.06
N ALA A 156 0.64 6.37 -12.53
CA ALA A 156 -0.51 6.46 -13.45
C ALA A 156 -1.85 6.22 -12.75
N GLN A 157 -1.83 5.63 -11.55
CA GLN A 157 -3.04 5.40 -10.78
C GLN A 157 -2.76 5.50 -9.29
N GLU A 158 -3.71 6.08 -8.56
CA GLU A 158 -3.76 6.05 -7.09
C GLU A 158 -5.11 5.52 -6.63
N ILE A 159 -5.09 4.67 -5.61
CA ILE A 159 -6.29 4.16 -4.93
C ILE A 159 -6.14 4.50 -3.47
N HIS A 160 -7.11 5.23 -2.93
CA HIS A 160 -7.10 5.69 -1.55
C HIS A 160 -8.04 4.85 -0.69
N PHE A 161 -7.60 4.46 0.51
CA PHE A 161 -8.36 3.68 1.47
C PHE A 161 -8.34 4.38 2.83
N TYR A 162 -9.24 5.34 3.01
CA TYR A 162 -9.44 6.04 4.28
C TYR A 162 -10.82 6.71 4.31
N ASP A 163 -11.28 7.09 5.49
CA ASP A 163 -12.54 7.84 5.65
C ASP A 163 -12.38 9.26 5.09
N THR A 164 -13.20 9.63 4.13
CA THR A 164 -13.17 10.96 3.49
C THR A 164 -14.07 12.00 4.18
N LYS A 165 -14.87 11.59 5.17
CA LYS A 165 -15.85 12.49 5.82
C LYS A 165 -15.21 13.76 6.39
N PHE A 166 -14.03 13.64 7.02
CA PHE A 166 -13.32 14.79 7.59
C PHE A 166 -12.91 15.81 6.51
N ALA A 167 -12.53 15.34 5.32
CA ALA A 167 -12.19 16.22 4.19
C ALA A 167 -13.42 16.96 3.68
N MET A 168 -14.56 16.28 3.59
CA MET A 168 -15.83 16.91 3.22
C MET A 168 -16.27 17.96 4.25
N ASP A 169 -16.14 17.67 5.55
CA ASP A 169 -16.47 18.62 6.63
C ASP A 169 -15.57 19.88 6.56
N GLU A 170 -14.27 19.71 6.32
CA GLU A 170 -13.30 20.81 6.22
C GLU A 170 -13.56 21.68 4.97
N TYR A 171 -13.81 21.03 3.83
CA TYR A 171 -14.15 21.72 2.59
C TYR A 171 -15.46 22.53 2.71
N ALA A 172 -16.48 21.98 3.34
CA ALA A 172 -17.74 22.69 3.63
C ALA A 172 -17.50 23.91 4.53
N ALA A 173 -16.63 23.79 5.54
CA ALA A 173 -16.28 24.89 6.42
C ALA A 173 -15.51 26.00 5.68
N MET A 174 -14.61 25.64 4.78
CA MET A 174 -13.91 26.58 3.89
C MET A 174 -14.91 27.37 3.05
N GLN A 175 -15.81 26.70 2.33
CA GLN A 175 -16.83 27.34 1.51
C GLN A 175 -17.75 28.28 2.31
N ALA A 176 -18.07 27.92 3.55
CA ALA A 176 -18.87 28.78 4.42
C ALA A 176 -18.11 30.03 4.88
N ALA A 177 -16.80 29.96 5.01
CA ALA A 177 -15.93 31.09 5.34
C ALA A 177 -15.76 32.08 4.18
N GLU A 178 -15.68 31.57 2.95
CA GLU A 178 -15.52 32.39 1.73
C GLU A 178 -16.79 33.21 1.35
N LYS A 179 -17.96 32.82 1.91
CA LYS A 179 -19.24 33.50 1.67
C LYS A 179 -19.51 34.71 2.63
N LYS A 180 -18.64 34.90 3.61
CA LYS A 180 -18.72 36.00 4.60
C LYS A 180 -17.85 37.17 4.21
#